data_d645bbdeb089d2cf97fd6f3e60fdcccf
#
_entry.id   d645bbdeb089d2cf97fd6f3e60fdcccf
#
_cell.length_a   1.000
_cell.length_b   1.000
_cell.length_c   1.000
_cell.angle_alpha   90.00
_cell.angle_beta   90.00
_cell.angle_gamma   90.00
#
_symmetry.space_group_name_H-M   'P 1'
#
loop_
_entity.id
_entity.type
_entity.pdbx_description
1 polymer ?
#
loop_
_entity_poly.entity_id
_entity_poly.type
_entity_poly.pdbx_seq_one_letter_code
_entity_poly.pdbx_strand_id
1 'polypeptide(L)'
;LRFTPKWRPSYFGDAQTKLLRVGIQGQDIMPRNRKAAHLTLVIDISGSMNQPRRLDLVRQSLPLLVNQLGPNDKVGIVVYGSEARTLLPHTDQKQAILNVIASLRSEGSTNAEAGLLKGFEEAAKVLRNDVSNRILLCSDGVANVGGDGPEAILARIKREAEKGIALSTVGFGLGDYNDTLMEQLANQGDGSYAYVDTMAEAQRIFVQNLTGTLQTIAKDVKIQVDFNPSVVAQYRLLGYENRDIKDVDFRNDAVDAGEVGSNHSVTALYELRFHSGSPTLSAQARWPMWCCATKMSSAKSAFTK
;
A
#
# COMPACT_ATOMS: atom_id res chain seq x y z
N LEU A 1 -5.21 -0.08 16.40
CA LEU A 1 -6.21 -0.44 15.38
C LEU A 1 -7.62 -0.37 15.96
N ARG A 2 -8.59 0.16 15.20
CA ARG A 2 -10.00 0.25 15.58
C ARG A 2 -10.84 -0.64 14.67
N PHE A 3 -11.69 -1.47 15.26
CA PHE A 3 -12.61 -2.35 14.54
C PHE A 3 -14.03 -1.75 14.55
N THR A 4 -14.70 -1.75 13.40
CA THR A 4 -16.06 -1.22 13.26
C THR A 4 -16.91 -2.18 12.41
N PRO A 5 -17.53 -3.22 13.00
CA PRO A 5 -18.47 -4.08 12.28
C PRO A 5 -19.78 -3.30 12.04
N LYS A 6 -20.31 -3.39 10.82
CA LYS A 6 -21.64 -2.90 10.44
C LYS A 6 -22.28 -3.89 9.51
N TRP A 7 -23.59 -4.05 9.59
CA TRP A 7 -24.33 -4.92 8.70
C TRP A 7 -25.56 -4.24 8.10
N ARG A 8 -26.02 -4.74 6.97
CA ARG A 8 -27.24 -4.30 6.26
C ARG A 8 -27.88 -5.50 5.54
N PRO A 9 -29.19 -5.42 5.17
CA PRO A 9 -29.76 -6.36 4.22
C PRO A 9 -28.94 -6.41 2.94
N SER A 10 -28.77 -7.61 2.37
CA SER A 10 -28.16 -7.74 1.04
C SER A 10 -29.14 -7.27 -0.03
N TYR A 11 -28.63 -6.58 -1.04
CA TYR A 11 -29.40 -6.23 -2.23
C TYR A 11 -29.50 -7.39 -3.23
N PHE A 12 -28.66 -8.39 -3.09
CA PHE A 12 -28.48 -9.50 -4.06
C PHE A 12 -28.94 -10.85 -3.56
N GLY A 13 -29.59 -10.91 -2.42
CA GLY A 13 -30.06 -12.15 -1.79
C GLY A 13 -31.50 -12.09 -1.32
N ASP A 14 -31.96 -13.20 -0.75
CA ASP A 14 -33.27 -13.29 -0.08
C ASP A 14 -33.28 -12.47 1.23
N ALA A 15 -34.46 -12.41 1.88
CA ALA A 15 -34.63 -11.68 3.14
C ALA A 15 -33.70 -12.18 4.29
N GLN A 16 -33.17 -13.38 4.18
CA GLN A 16 -32.26 -13.99 5.16
C GLN A 16 -30.80 -13.66 4.89
N THR A 17 -30.48 -13.08 3.74
CA THR A 17 -29.11 -12.72 3.34
C THR A 17 -28.76 -11.32 3.82
N LYS A 18 -27.64 -11.18 4.52
CA LYS A 18 -27.13 -9.91 5.05
C LYS A 18 -25.71 -9.67 4.60
N LEU A 19 -25.35 -8.40 4.47
CA LEU A 19 -23.96 -7.96 4.26
C LEU A 19 -23.37 -7.50 5.58
N LEU A 20 -22.25 -8.11 5.97
CA LEU A 20 -21.41 -7.68 7.07
C LEU A 20 -20.21 -6.92 6.52
N ARG A 21 -20.06 -5.67 6.95
CA ARG A 21 -18.84 -4.90 6.75
C ARG A 21 -17.98 -4.94 8.01
N VAL A 22 -16.77 -5.46 7.90
CA VAL A 22 -15.75 -5.39 8.93
C VAL A 22 -14.76 -4.29 8.52
N GLY A 23 -14.81 -3.15 9.19
CA GLY A 23 -13.88 -2.04 8.99
C GLY A 23 -12.77 -2.08 10.02
N ILE A 24 -11.52 -1.94 9.56
CA ILE A 24 -10.35 -1.80 10.39
C ILE A 24 -9.70 -0.48 10.05
N GLN A 25 -9.37 0.30 11.06
CA GLN A 25 -8.70 1.58 10.88
C GLN A 25 -7.45 1.66 11.74
N GLY A 26 -6.35 2.02 11.11
CA GLY A 26 -5.10 2.35 11.77
C GLY A 26 -5.27 3.59 12.66
N GLN A 27 -4.52 3.63 13.76
CA GLN A 27 -4.45 4.82 14.59
C GLN A 27 -3.93 6.00 13.77
N ASP A 28 -4.57 7.15 13.93
CA ASP A 28 -4.09 8.39 13.31
C ASP A 28 -2.86 8.92 14.07
N ILE A 29 -1.76 9.07 13.36
CA ILE A 29 -0.54 9.70 13.87
C ILE A 29 -0.46 11.09 13.25
N MET A 30 -0.51 12.11 14.08
CA MET A 30 -0.38 13.49 13.61
C MET A 30 0.95 13.67 12.86
N PRO A 31 1.00 14.41 11.74
CA PRO A 31 2.21 14.61 10.94
C PRO A 31 3.45 15.03 11.74
N ARG A 32 3.26 15.84 12.79
CA ARG A 32 4.33 16.30 13.70
C ARG A 32 4.94 15.20 14.57
N ASN A 33 4.21 14.09 14.77
CA ASN A 33 4.61 12.98 15.64
C ASN A 33 5.12 11.77 14.83
N ARG A 34 5.10 11.84 13.50
CA ARG A 34 5.64 10.76 12.66
C ARG A 34 7.17 10.75 12.71
N LYS A 35 7.75 9.58 12.48
CA LYS A 35 9.18 9.48 12.23
C LYS A 35 9.56 10.27 10.99
N ALA A 36 10.79 10.77 10.95
CA ALA A 36 11.37 11.30 9.73
C ALA A 36 11.40 10.23 8.64
N ALA A 37 11.34 10.62 7.39
CA ALA A 37 11.34 9.73 6.25
C ALA A 37 12.53 9.99 5.34
N HIS A 38 13.25 8.92 4.97
CA HIS A 38 14.19 8.93 3.87
C HIS A 38 13.51 8.29 2.66
N LEU A 39 13.13 9.11 1.69
CA LEU A 39 12.40 8.69 0.50
C LEU A 39 13.34 8.60 -0.69
N THR A 40 13.29 7.48 -1.41
CA THR A 40 13.92 7.35 -2.72
C THR A 40 12.81 7.30 -3.77
N LEU A 41 12.63 8.36 -4.53
CA LEU A 41 11.72 8.39 -5.66
C LEU A 41 12.38 7.67 -6.82
N VAL A 42 11.81 6.56 -7.26
CA VAL A 42 12.23 5.82 -8.46
C VAL A 42 11.18 6.08 -9.54
N ILE A 43 11.54 6.86 -10.54
CA ILE A 43 10.58 7.42 -11.50
C ILE A 43 10.85 6.85 -12.88
N ASP A 44 9.82 6.24 -13.44
CA ASP A 44 9.78 5.82 -14.82
C ASP A 44 9.77 7.06 -15.73
N ILE A 45 10.74 7.12 -16.64
CA ILE A 45 10.82 8.15 -17.67
C ILE A 45 10.83 7.54 -19.07
N SER A 46 10.47 6.27 -19.19
CA SER A 46 10.44 5.56 -20.48
C SER A 46 9.52 6.23 -21.51
N GLY A 47 9.63 5.81 -22.77
CA GLY A 47 8.85 6.39 -23.86
C GLY A 47 7.33 6.33 -23.66
N SER A 48 6.82 5.29 -22.98
CA SER A 48 5.41 5.16 -22.64
C SER A 48 4.92 6.29 -21.71
N MET A 49 5.79 6.79 -20.83
CA MET A 49 5.48 7.90 -19.91
C MET A 49 5.25 9.24 -20.61
N ASN A 50 5.52 9.36 -21.91
CA ASN A 50 5.22 10.57 -22.69
C ASN A 50 3.74 10.73 -23.03
N GLN A 51 2.91 9.74 -22.73
CA GLN A 51 1.47 9.84 -22.94
C GLN A 51 0.80 10.77 -21.92
N PRO A 52 -0.37 11.36 -22.25
CA PRO A 52 -1.12 12.21 -21.32
C PRO A 52 -1.41 11.51 -19.97
N ARG A 53 -1.35 12.27 -18.91
CA ARG A 53 -1.60 11.81 -17.51
C ARG A 53 -0.61 10.78 -16.98
N ARG A 54 0.61 10.72 -17.56
CA ARG A 54 1.69 9.88 -17.05
C ARG A 54 2.80 10.76 -16.46
N LEU A 55 3.89 11.05 -17.16
CA LEU A 55 4.98 11.86 -16.62
C LEU A 55 4.59 13.30 -16.29
N ASP A 56 3.67 13.88 -17.04
CA ASP A 56 3.09 15.19 -16.73
C ASP A 56 2.34 15.19 -15.39
N LEU A 57 1.58 14.12 -15.10
CA LEU A 57 0.87 13.97 -13.84
C LEU A 57 1.85 13.69 -12.68
N VAL A 58 2.93 12.90 -12.91
CA VAL A 58 4.02 12.72 -11.93
C VAL A 58 4.62 14.07 -11.55
N ARG A 59 4.97 14.92 -12.55
CA ARG A 59 5.54 16.26 -12.31
C ARG A 59 4.61 17.20 -11.55
N GLN A 60 3.29 17.02 -11.69
CA GLN A 60 2.30 17.83 -10.96
C GLN A 60 2.02 17.26 -9.56
N SER A 61 2.08 15.95 -9.39
CA SER A 61 1.70 15.23 -8.17
C SER A 61 2.81 15.21 -7.11
N LEU A 62 4.05 14.93 -7.51
CA LEU A 62 5.17 14.83 -6.57
C LEU A 62 5.48 16.12 -5.80
N PRO A 63 5.29 17.34 -6.35
CA PRO A 63 5.38 18.56 -5.56
C PRO A 63 4.40 18.61 -4.38
N LEU A 64 3.21 17.98 -4.49
CA LEU A 64 2.28 17.90 -3.37
C LEU A 64 2.90 17.11 -2.21
N LEU A 65 3.55 15.98 -2.50
CA LEU A 65 4.31 15.19 -1.53
C LEU A 65 5.45 15.99 -0.90
N VAL A 66 6.30 16.60 -1.74
CA VAL A 66 7.51 17.34 -1.28
C VAL A 66 7.15 18.50 -0.37
N ASN A 67 6.04 19.19 -0.64
CA ASN A 67 5.57 20.31 0.19
C ASN A 67 5.12 19.88 1.59
N GLN A 68 4.71 18.62 1.77
CA GLN A 68 4.30 18.07 3.08
C GLN A 68 5.47 17.56 3.92
N LEU A 69 6.67 17.44 3.35
CA LEU A 69 7.83 16.91 4.06
C LEU A 69 8.31 17.86 5.14
N GLY A 70 8.70 17.30 6.27
CA GLY A 70 9.29 18.02 7.39
C GLY A 70 10.79 18.30 7.21
N PRO A 71 11.40 19.03 8.15
CA PRO A 71 12.80 19.46 8.05
C PRO A 71 13.81 18.29 8.17
N ASN A 72 13.40 17.18 8.75
CA ASN A 72 14.26 16.00 8.93
C ASN A 72 14.06 14.93 7.85
N ASP A 73 13.12 15.16 6.92
CA ASP A 73 12.90 14.25 5.80
C ASP A 73 13.95 14.50 4.71
N LYS A 74 14.36 13.41 4.03
CA LYS A 74 15.26 13.48 2.90
C LYS A 74 14.66 12.80 1.69
N VAL A 75 14.93 13.35 0.51
CA VAL A 75 14.49 12.80 -0.77
C VAL A 75 15.67 12.61 -1.69
N GLY A 76 15.84 11.40 -2.22
CA GLY A 76 16.68 11.10 -3.37
C GLY A 76 15.82 10.82 -4.59
N ILE A 77 16.33 11.09 -5.79
CA ILE A 77 15.64 10.86 -7.05
C ILE A 77 16.49 10.00 -7.96
N VAL A 78 15.93 8.85 -8.31
CA VAL A 78 16.43 7.92 -9.34
C VAL A 78 15.43 7.92 -10.49
N VAL A 79 15.91 7.92 -11.71
CA VAL A 79 15.07 7.73 -12.90
C VAL A 79 15.52 6.50 -13.67
N TYR A 80 14.60 5.91 -14.40
CA TYR A 80 14.93 4.84 -15.33
C TYR A 80 14.14 4.97 -16.65
N GLY A 81 14.82 4.62 -17.71
CA GLY A 81 14.34 4.43 -19.06
C GLY A 81 15.09 3.23 -19.62
N SER A 82 15.94 3.41 -20.64
CA SER A 82 16.90 2.37 -21.09
C SER A 82 17.93 2.03 -20.03
N GLU A 83 18.36 3.03 -19.26
CA GLU A 83 19.31 2.92 -18.15
C GLU A 83 18.72 3.59 -16.90
N ALA A 84 19.22 3.18 -15.73
CA ALA A 84 18.88 3.80 -14.47
C ALA A 84 20.01 4.70 -13.97
N ARG A 85 19.64 5.89 -13.49
CA ARG A 85 20.61 6.85 -12.94
C ARG A 85 20.03 7.66 -11.78
N THR A 86 20.90 8.08 -10.88
CA THR A 86 20.58 9.02 -9.82
C THR A 86 20.62 10.45 -10.38
N LEU A 87 19.47 11.14 -10.35
CA LEU A 87 19.39 12.56 -10.69
C LEU A 87 19.68 13.45 -9.50
N LEU A 88 19.32 13.00 -8.30
CA LEU A 88 19.53 13.76 -7.07
C LEU A 88 19.85 12.80 -5.92
N PRO A 89 21.05 12.89 -5.31
CA PRO A 89 21.33 12.22 -4.05
C PRO A 89 20.40 12.73 -2.95
N HIS A 90 20.21 11.93 -1.88
CA HIS A 90 19.33 12.31 -0.79
C HIS A 90 19.65 13.66 -0.19
N THR A 91 18.66 14.55 -0.17
CA THR A 91 18.75 15.93 0.36
C THR A 91 17.45 16.34 1.04
N ASP A 92 17.53 17.31 1.93
CA ASP A 92 16.40 18.01 2.56
C ASP A 92 16.04 19.32 1.84
N GLN A 93 16.81 19.71 0.81
CA GLN A 93 16.65 20.96 0.07
C GLN A 93 15.43 20.88 -0.87
N LYS A 94 14.25 21.27 -0.38
CA LYS A 94 12.98 21.18 -1.12
C LYS A 94 13.06 21.79 -2.52
N GLN A 95 13.71 22.94 -2.66
CA GLN A 95 13.79 23.61 -3.97
C GLN A 95 14.61 22.79 -4.98
N ALA A 96 15.70 22.17 -4.54
CA ALA A 96 16.49 21.28 -5.40
C ALA A 96 15.65 20.08 -5.87
N ILE A 97 14.88 19.47 -4.97
CA ILE A 97 13.99 18.35 -5.27
C ILE A 97 12.92 18.79 -6.30
N LEU A 98 12.25 19.92 -6.08
CA LEU A 98 11.23 20.46 -6.98
C LEU A 98 11.78 20.79 -8.36
N ASN A 99 12.97 21.37 -8.44
CA ASN A 99 13.64 21.69 -9.71
C ASN A 99 13.93 20.43 -10.53
N VAL A 100 14.42 19.36 -9.88
CA VAL A 100 14.67 18.08 -10.56
C VAL A 100 13.36 17.47 -11.04
N ILE A 101 12.30 17.44 -10.22
CA ILE A 101 10.98 16.93 -10.64
C ILE A 101 10.47 17.72 -11.85
N ALA A 102 10.57 19.04 -11.86
CA ALA A 102 10.11 19.87 -12.98
C ALA A 102 10.92 19.63 -14.27
N SER A 103 12.17 19.22 -14.15
CA SER A 103 13.07 18.95 -15.29
C SER A 103 12.88 17.58 -15.93
N LEU A 104 12.09 16.67 -15.34
CA LEU A 104 11.89 15.32 -15.85
C LEU A 104 11.39 15.34 -17.31
N ARG A 105 11.97 14.49 -18.15
CA ARG A 105 11.59 14.29 -19.55
C ARG A 105 11.55 12.80 -19.84
N SER A 106 10.63 12.39 -20.70
CA SER A 106 10.54 11.01 -21.14
C SER A 106 11.66 10.70 -22.12
N GLU A 107 12.31 9.54 -21.95
CA GLU A 107 13.39 9.04 -22.80
C GLU A 107 13.55 7.52 -22.75
N GLY A 108 13.91 6.92 -23.87
CA GLY A 108 14.36 5.54 -23.94
C GLY A 108 13.27 4.48 -23.83
N SER A 109 13.71 3.26 -23.59
CA SER A 109 12.89 2.07 -23.33
C SER A 109 12.62 1.90 -21.82
N THR A 110 11.98 0.79 -21.42
CA THR A 110 11.64 0.54 -20.01
C THR A 110 12.52 -0.55 -19.42
N ASN A 111 13.32 -0.22 -18.41
CA ASN A 111 14.13 -1.17 -17.64
C ASN A 111 13.84 -0.97 -16.14
N ALA A 112 12.69 -1.47 -15.70
CA ALA A 112 12.24 -1.29 -14.31
C ALA A 112 13.14 -2.00 -13.29
N GLU A 113 13.74 -3.13 -13.67
CA GLU A 113 14.70 -3.83 -12.83
C GLU A 113 15.89 -2.94 -12.49
N ALA A 114 16.54 -2.37 -13.51
CA ALA A 114 17.67 -1.45 -13.28
C ALA A 114 17.25 -0.26 -12.40
N GLY A 115 16.04 0.27 -12.61
CA GLY A 115 15.46 1.34 -11.79
C GLY A 115 15.34 0.97 -10.33
N LEU A 116 14.74 -0.19 -10.05
CA LEU A 116 14.57 -0.70 -8.68
C LEU A 116 15.92 -0.99 -8.01
N LEU A 117 16.84 -1.66 -8.72
CA LEU A 117 18.18 -1.95 -8.20
C LEU A 117 18.91 -0.67 -7.81
N LYS A 118 18.88 0.33 -8.69
CA LYS A 118 19.49 1.63 -8.43
C LYS A 118 18.79 2.37 -7.29
N GLY A 119 17.47 2.25 -7.18
CA GLY A 119 16.69 2.80 -6.07
C GLY A 119 17.08 2.21 -4.72
N PHE A 120 17.23 0.88 -4.63
CA PHE A 120 17.69 0.21 -3.41
C PHE A 120 19.14 0.57 -3.06
N GLU A 121 20.03 0.67 -4.06
CA GLU A 121 21.41 1.14 -3.86
C GLU A 121 21.43 2.54 -3.22
N GLU A 122 20.64 3.47 -3.76
CA GLU A 122 20.57 4.85 -3.23
C GLU A 122 19.92 4.90 -1.84
N ALA A 123 18.86 4.13 -1.60
CA ALA A 123 18.21 4.06 -0.30
C ALA A 123 19.15 3.49 0.77
N ALA A 124 19.96 2.48 0.43
CA ALA A 124 20.92 1.85 1.34
C ALA A 124 22.01 2.83 1.83
N LYS A 125 22.39 3.84 1.03
CA LYS A 125 23.39 4.84 1.41
C LYS A 125 22.97 5.70 2.60
N VAL A 126 21.66 5.83 2.83
CA VAL A 126 21.07 6.67 3.89
C VAL A 126 20.23 5.89 4.87
N LEU A 127 20.32 4.55 4.85
CA LEU A 127 19.56 3.66 5.70
C LEU A 127 19.80 3.97 7.18
N ARG A 128 18.72 4.14 7.95
CA ARG A 128 18.75 4.35 9.40
C ARG A 128 17.56 3.66 10.06
N ASN A 129 17.76 3.10 11.25
CA ASN A 129 16.70 2.38 11.98
C ASN A 129 15.70 3.31 12.68
N ASP A 130 16.07 4.56 12.92
CA ASP A 130 15.24 5.56 13.61
C ASP A 130 14.33 6.37 12.68
N VAL A 131 14.44 6.17 11.37
CA VAL A 131 13.63 6.83 10.35
C VAL A 131 12.83 5.81 9.52
N SER A 132 11.85 6.26 8.78
CA SER A 132 11.15 5.46 7.78
C SER A 132 11.95 5.50 6.47
N ASN A 133 12.57 4.38 6.08
CA ASN A 133 13.27 4.27 4.80
C ASN A 133 12.32 3.67 3.77
N ARG A 134 12.06 4.40 2.70
CA ARG A 134 11.05 3.99 1.72
C ARG A 134 11.43 4.35 0.30
N ILE A 135 11.24 3.40 -0.60
CA ILE A 135 11.22 3.65 -2.03
C ILE A 135 9.78 3.93 -2.46
N LEU A 136 9.59 4.88 -3.33
CA LEU A 136 8.34 5.17 -4.02
C LEU A 136 8.57 5.02 -5.52
N LEU A 137 8.10 3.88 -6.08
CA LEU A 137 8.17 3.62 -7.50
C LEU A 137 6.98 4.30 -8.20
N CYS A 138 7.27 5.18 -9.15
CA CYS A 138 6.28 5.87 -9.99
C CYS A 138 6.41 5.36 -11.43
N SER A 139 5.41 4.66 -11.94
CA SER A 139 5.42 4.05 -13.27
C SER A 139 4.02 4.04 -13.88
N ASP A 140 3.91 3.84 -15.18
CA ASP A 140 2.65 3.58 -15.87
C ASP A 140 2.26 2.08 -15.88
N GLY A 141 2.96 1.25 -15.11
CA GLY A 141 2.67 -0.17 -14.97
C GLY A 141 3.17 -1.07 -16.10
N VAL A 142 3.74 -0.50 -17.15
CA VAL A 142 4.36 -1.26 -18.24
C VAL A 142 5.80 -1.60 -17.86
N ALA A 143 5.95 -2.51 -16.91
CA ALA A 143 7.27 -2.97 -16.52
C ALA A 143 7.67 -4.18 -17.36
N ASN A 144 8.59 -3.99 -18.29
CA ASN A 144 9.48 -5.07 -18.69
C ASN A 144 10.39 -5.35 -17.49
N VAL A 145 10.02 -6.34 -16.71
CA VAL A 145 10.85 -6.86 -15.64
C VAL A 145 11.99 -7.60 -16.33
N GLY A 146 13.20 -7.08 -16.20
CA GLY A 146 14.43 -7.49 -16.86
C GLY A 146 14.69 -8.97 -17.17
N GLY A 147 15.94 -9.32 -17.46
CA GLY A 147 16.32 -10.64 -17.95
C GLY A 147 16.11 -11.82 -17.00
N ASP A 148 16.08 -11.58 -15.69
CA ASP A 148 15.98 -12.63 -14.64
C ASP A 148 14.52 -13.02 -14.30
N GLY A 149 13.55 -12.31 -14.84
CA GLY A 149 12.11 -12.57 -14.63
C GLY A 149 11.51 -12.00 -13.36
N PRO A 150 10.16 -11.97 -13.26
CA PRO A 150 9.45 -11.34 -12.12
C PRO A 150 9.79 -11.94 -10.75
N GLU A 151 9.98 -13.25 -10.68
CA GLU A 151 10.24 -13.94 -9.41
C GLU A 151 11.57 -13.54 -8.76
N ALA A 152 12.63 -13.35 -9.55
CA ALA A 152 13.94 -12.95 -9.06
C ALA A 152 13.90 -11.54 -8.48
N ILE A 153 13.20 -10.63 -9.13
CA ILE A 153 13.00 -9.26 -8.65
C ILE A 153 12.19 -9.22 -7.35
N LEU A 154 11.09 -9.98 -7.29
CA LEU A 154 10.25 -10.07 -6.08
C LEU A 154 11.04 -10.61 -4.89
N ALA A 155 11.83 -11.67 -5.09
CA ALA A 155 12.70 -12.22 -4.05
C ALA A 155 13.77 -11.21 -3.57
N ARG A 156 14.27 -10.37 -4.46
CA ARG A 156 15.23 -9.32 -4.11
C ARG A 156 14.56 -8.20 -3.32
N ILE A 157 13.40 -7.74 -3.75
CA ILE A 157 12.61 -6.72 -3.05
C ILE A 157 12.34 -7.16 -1.61
N LYS A 158 11.89 -8.40 -1.41
CA LYS A 158 11.65 -8.97 -0.09
C LYS A 158 12.89 -8.91 0.80
N ARG A 159 14.07 -9.28 0.29
CA ARG A 159 15.33 -9.18 1.05
C ARG A 159 15.69 -7.74 1.44
N GLU A 160 15.39 -6.76 0.60
CA GLU A 160 15.65 -5.35 0.93
C GLU A 160 14.62 -4.82 1.94
N ALA A 161 13.37 -5.24 1.87
CA ALA A 161 12.34 -4.94 2.86
C ALA A 161 12.71 -5.48 4.25
N GLU A 162 13.26 -6.70 4.32
CA GLU A 162 13.79 -7.32 5.55
C GLU A 162 14.92 -6.49 6.18
N LYS A 163 15.69 -5.75 5.38
CA LYS A 163 16.72 -4.80 5.87
C LYS A 163 16.12 -3.48 6.37
N GLY A 164 14.83 -3.26 6.19
CA GLY A 164 14.12 -2.06 6.63
C GLY A 164 13.92 -0.99 5.55
N ILE A 165 14.06 -1.32 4.26
CA ILE A 165 13.75 -0.43 3.13
C ILE A 165 12.44 -0.89 2.50
N ALA A 166 11.34 -0.22 2.82
CA ALA A 166 10.03 -0.56 2.25
C ALA A 166 9.88 -0.02 0.81
N LEU A 167 9.12 -0.73 -0.03
CA LEU A 167 8.80 -0.32 -1.41
C LEU A 167 7.30 -0.10 -1.55
N SER A 168 6.89 1.13 -1.81
CA SER A 168 5.53 1.44 -2.26
C SER A 168 5.53 1.75 -3.75
N THR A 169 4.43 1.46 -4.41
CA THR A 169 4.26 1.69 -5.83
C THR A 169 3.09 2.63 -6.11
N VAL A 170 3.27 3.54 -7.04
CA VAL A 170 2.23 4.46 -7.51
C VAL A 170 2.14 4.37 -9.01
N GLY A 171 1.00 3.91 -9.48
CA GLY A 171 0.68 3.86 -10.89
C GLY A 171 0.14 5.18 -11.42
N PHE A 172 0.53 5.55 -12.62
CA PHE A 172 0.09 6.77 -13.29
C PHE A 172 -0.43 6.46 -14.68
N GLY A 173 -1.52 7.12 -15.09
CA GLY A 173 -2.03 7.05 -16.45
C GLY A 173 -3.44 6.48 -16.55
N LEU A 174 -3.86 6.21 -17.80
CA LEU A 174 -5.13 5.55 -18.15
C LEU A 174 -4.83 4.51 -19.24
N GLY A 175 -5.50 3.36 -19.20
CA GLY A 175 -5.40 2.34 -20.24
C GLY A 175 -4.70 1.06 -19.80
N ASP A 176 -3.88 0.47 -20.67
CA ASP A 176 -3.18 -0.79 -20.42
C ASP A 176 -2.16 -0.64 -19.29
N TYR A 177 -2.59 -0.99 -18.09
CA TYR A 177 -1.84 -0.87 -16.86
C TYR A 177 -1.72 -2.23 -16.19
N ASN A 178 -0.51 -2.60 -15.76
CA ASN A 178 -0.29 -3.86 -15.06
C ASN A 178 -0.42 -3.68 -13.54
N ASP A 179 -1.66 -3.55 -13.07
CA ASP A 179 -2.01 -3.45 -11.66
C ASP A 179 -1.43 -4.59 -10.83
N THR A 180 -1.53 -5.80 -11.34
CA THR A 180 -1.12 -7.01 -10.63
C THR A 180 0.36 -6.98 -10.27
N LEU A 181 1.23 -6.58 -11.20
CA LEU A 181 2.66 -6.52 -10.93
C LEU A 181 2.99 -5.41 -9.92
N MET A 182 2.43 -4.22 -10.09
CA MET A 182 2.68 -3.10 -9.17
C MET A 182 2.21 -3.41 -7.75
N GLU A 183 1.07 -4.09 -7.62
CA GLU A 183 0.57 -4.57 -6.33
C GLU A 183 1.50 -5.63 -5.73
N GLN A 184 1.97 -6.60 -6.52
CA GLN A 184 2.91 -7.63 -6.06
C GLN A 184 4.24 -7.03 -5.61
N LEU A 185 4.80 -6.05 -6.34
CA LEU A 185 6.02 -5.35 -5.95
C LEU A 185 5.85 -4.64 -4.59
N ALA A 186 4.73 -3.95 -4.39
CA ALA A 186 4.43 -3.27 -3.14
C ALA A 186 4.25 -4.26 -1.98
N ASN A 187 3.51 -5.35 -2.20
CA ASN A 187 3.25 -6.37 -1.19
C ASN A 187 4.55 -7.06 -0.74
N GLN A 188 5.44 -7.45 -1.67
CA GLN A 188 6.74 -8.04 -1.33
C GLN A 188 7.72 -7.03 -0.71
N GLY A 189 7.43 -5.73 -0.88
CA GLY A 189 8.26 -4.64 -0.37
C GLY A 189 7.78 -4.02 0.94
N ASP A 190 6.92 -4.66 1.71
CA ASP A 190 6.35 -4.11 2.96
C ASP A 190 5.75 -2.70 2.73
N GLY A 191 5.14 -2.48 1.58
CA GLY A 191 4.61 -1.18 1.19
C GLY A 191 3.15 -1.20 0.79
N SER A 192 2.74 -0.16 0.07
CA SER A 192 1.38 0.00 -0.41
C SER A 192 1.37 0.34 -1.90
N TYR A 193 0.36 -0.18 -2.60
CA TYR A 193 0.06 0.21 -3.96
C TYR A 193 -1.00 1.30 -3.98
N ALA A 194 -0.83 2.29 -4.85
CA ALA A 194 -1.80 3.32 -5.14
C ALA A 194 -1.83 3.63 -6.64
N TYR A 195 -2.95 4.17 -7.11
CA TYR A 195 -3.13 4.56 -8.50
C TYR A 195 -3.57 6.02 -8.60
N VAL A 196 -2.96 6.78 -9.50
CA VAL A 196 -3.19 8.20 -9.70
C VAL A 196 -3.54 8.45 -11.18
N ASP A 197 -4.79 8.75 -11.44
CA ASP A 197 -5.31 9.15 -12.75
C ASP A 197 -5.68 10.63 -12.83
N THR A 198 -5.83 11.27 -11.66
CA THR A 198 -6.24 12.67 -11.51
C THR A 198 -5.46 13.37 -10.41
N MET A 199 -5.41 14.71 -10.47
CA MET A 199 -4.85 15.53 -9.40
C MET A 199 -5.62 15.44 -8.08
N ALA A 200 -6.93 15.15 -8.13
CA ALA A 200 -7.73 14.92 -6.92
C ALA A 200 -7.27 13.67 -6.18
N GLU A 201 -6.99 12.58 -6.91
CA GLU A 201 -6.46 11.36 -6.35
C GLU A 201 -5.01 11.54 -5.85
N ALA A 202 -4.17 12.27 -6.59
CA ALA A 202 -2.84 12.66 -6.15
C ALA A 202 -2.89 13.42 -4.81
N GLN A 203 -3.84 14.34 -4.65
CA GLN A 203 -4.01 15.07 -3.40
C GLN A 203 -4.45 14.17 -2.25
N ARG A 204 -5.33 13.20 -2.52
CA ARG A 204 -5.74 12.21 -1.53
C ARG A 204 -4.56 11.37 -1.05
N ILE A 205 -3.73 10.89 -1.96
CA ILE A 205 -2.59 10.01 -1.65
C ILE A 205 -1.44 10.78 -1.01
N PHE A 206 -1.00 11.88 -1.62
CA PHE A 206 0.24 12.58 -1.24
C PHE A 206 0.04 13.67 -0.19
N VAL A 207 -1.19 14.06 0.12
CA VAL A 207 -1.48 15.05 1.15
C VAL A 207 -2.28 14.44 2.29
N GLN A 208 -3.47 13.89 1.98
CA GLN A 208 -4.38 13.41 3.04
C GLN A 208 -3.90 12.11 3.68
N ASN A 209 -3.36 11.18 2.88
CA ASN A 209 -2.90 9.87 3.35
C ASN A 209 -1.39 9.76 3.51
N LEU A 210 -0.65 10.88 3.39
CA LEU A 210 0.81 10.86 3.40
C LEU A 210 1.40 10.17 4.63
N THR A 211 0.90 10.50 5.82
CA THR A 211 1.39 9.88 7.07
C THR A 211 1.15 8.37 7.06
N GLY A 212 0.02 7.92 6.48
CA GLY A 212 -0.27 6.50 6.31
C GLY A 212 0.69 5.81 5.34
N THR A 213 1.04 6.49 4.25
CA THR A 213 2.00 5.98 3.26
C THR A 213 3.41 5.93 3.82
N LEU A 214 3.82 6.94 4.61
CA LEU A 214 5.19 7.05 5.14
C LEU A 214 5.41 6.28 6.44
N GLN A 215 4.37 5.99 7.21
CA GLN A 215 4.50 5.37 8.51
C GLN A 215 3.59 4.16 8.67
N THR A 216 4.16 2.97 8.53
CA THR A 216 3.53 1.71 8.90
C THR A 216 3.41 1.66 10.43
N ILE A 217 2.19 1.38 10.93
CA ILE A 217 1.89 1.26 12.37
C ILE A 217 1.73 -0.19 12.81
N ALA A 218 1.44 -1.08 11.88
CA ALA A 218 1.38 -2.51 12.13
C ALA A 218 1.82 -3.27 10.88
N LYS A 219 2.65 -4.29 11.06
CA LYS A 219 3.11 -5.23 10.04
C LYS A 219 2.48 -6.59 10.25
N ASP A 220 2.42 -7.39 9.22
CA ASP A 220 1.88 -8.77 9.26
C ASP A 220 0.46 -8.83 9.83
N VAL A 221 -0.40 -7.91 9.40
CA VAL A 221 -1.78 -7.86 9.90
C VAL A 221 -2.64 -8.89 9.20
N LYS A 222 -3.02 -9.93 9.91
CA LYS A 222 -3.95 -10.97 9.49
C LYS A 222 -5.28 -10.80 10.20
N ILE A 223 -6.38 -10.94 9.48
CA ILE A 223 -7.72 -10.77 10.00
C ILE A 223 -8.48 -12.07 9.80
N GLN A 224 -8.95 -12.65 10.87
CA GLN A 224 -9.84 -13.81 10.84
C GLN A 224 -11.18 -13.42 11.45
N VAL A 225 -12.26 -13.81 10.79
CA VAL A 225 -13.63 -13.62 11.27
C VAL A 225 -14.26 -15.00 11.50
N ASP A 226 -14.46 -15.35 12.77
CA ASP A 226 -15.11 -16.61 13.15
C ASP A 226 -16.61 -16.36 13.31
N PHE A 227 -17.43 -17.12 12.59
CA PHE A 227 -18.88 -17.05 12.67
C PHE A 227 -19.43 -18.16 13.58
N ASN A 228 -20.42 -17.81 14.41
CA ASN A 228 -21.11 -18.81 15.23
C ASN A 228 -21.99 -19.71 14.33
N PRO A 229 -21.68 -21.00 14.20
CA PRO A 229 -22.41 -21.91 13.31
C PRO A 229 -23.86 -22.17 13.75
N SER A 230 -24.24 -21.90 15.01
CA SER A 230 -25.62 -21.99 15.45
C SER A 230 -26.51 -20.85 14.98
N VAL A 231 -25.90 -19.75 14.48
CA VAL A 231 -26.61 -18.53 14.04
C VAL A 231 -26.42 -18.32 12.52
N VAL A 232 -25.21 -18.49 12.04
CA VAL A 232 -24.83 -18.29 10.63
C VAL A 232 -24.77 -19.63 9.92
N ALA A 233 -25.70 -19.86 9.00
CA ALA A 233 -25.78 -21.09 8.21
C ALA A 233 -24.71 -21.16 7.11
N GLN A 234 -24.42 -20.00 6.47
CA GLN A 234 -23.45 -19.88 5.39
C GLN A 234 -22.84 -18.49 5.38
N TYR A 235 -21.60 -18.40 4.95
CA TYR A 235 -20.93 -17.11 4.71
C TYR A 235 -19.97 -17.21 3.54
N ARG A 236 -19.67 -16.07 2.93
CA ARG A 236 -18.58 -15.92 1.95
C ARG A 236 -17.97 -14.54 2.05
N LEU A 237 -16.66 -14.47 1.88
CA LEU A 237 -15.93 -13.21 1.70
C LEU A 237 -16.22 -12.68 0.30
N LEU A 238 -16.43 -11.37 0.16
CA LEU A 238 -16.63 -10.68 -1.11
C LEU A 238 -15.38 -9.86 -1.43
N GLY A 239 -14.71 -10.21 -2.52
CA GLY A 239 -13.40 -9.65 -2.86
C GLY A 239 -12.26 -10.28 -2.04
N TYR A 240 -11.05 -9.80 -2.25
CA TYR A 240 -9.82 -10.31 -1.61
C TYR A 240 -9.42 -11.73 -2.04
N GLU A 241 -9.86 -12.20 -3.20
CA GLU A 241 -9.57 -13.55 -3.70
C GLU A 241 -8.06 -13.83 -3.77
N ASN A 242 -7.24 -12.79 -4.01
CA ASN A 242 -5.78 -12.89 -4.09
C ASN A 242 -5.07 -12.71 -2.73
N ARG A 243 -5.81 -12.49 -1.64
CA ARG A 243 -5.27 -12.21 -0.30
C ARG A 243 -5.86 -13.12 0.76
N ASP A 244 -6.51 -14.21 0.34
CA ASP A 244 -7.04 -15.21 1.25
C ASP A 244 -5.90 -16.02 1.85
N ILE A 245 -5.83 -16.05 3.18
CA ILE A 245 -4.84 -16.82 3.94
C ILE A 245 -5.56 -18.03 4.52
N LYS A 246 -5.01 -19.20 4.29
CA LYS A 246 -5.59 -20.44 4.85
C LYS A 246 -5.68 -20.36 6.37
N ASP A 247 -6.77 -20.86 6.95
CA ASP A 247 -6.99 -20.83 8.41
C ASP A 247 -5.82 -21.39 9.21
N VAL A 248 -5.14 -22.42 8.69
CA VAL A 248 -3.96 -23.05 9.31
C VAL A 248 -2.76 -22.11 9.36
N ASP A 249 -2.68 -21.18 8.44
CA ASP A 249 -1.57 -20.21 8.31
C ASP A 249 -1.84 -18.88 9.04
N PHE A 250 -3.01 -18.72 9.64
CA PHE A 250 -3.36 -17.49 10.36
C PHE A 250 -2.37 -17.16 11.49
N ARG A 251 -1.85 -18.16 12.20
CA ARG A 251 -0.87 -18.01 13.28
C ARG A 251 0.56 -18.28 12.86
N ASN A 252 0.80 -18.51 11.57
CA ASN A 252 2.11 -18.80 11.04
C ASN A 252 2.82 -17.47 10.71
N ASP A 253 3.80 -17.08 11.54
CA ASP A 253 4.57 -15.84 11.36
C ASP A 253 5.50 -15.86 10.13
N ALA A 254 5.67 -17.02 9.48
CA ALA A 254 6.42 -17.14 8.22
C ALA A 254 5.56 -16.78 6.98
N VAL A 255 4.23 -16.71 7.13
CA VAL A 255 3.32 -16.28 6.08
C VAL A 255 3.14 -14.78 6.18
N ASP A 256 3.70 -14.08 5.21
CA ASP A 256 3.63 -12.64 5.06
C ASP A 256 2.17 -12.17 4.90
N ALA A 257 1.84 -11.00 5.45
CA ALA A 257 0.53 -10.42 5.41
C ALA A 257 0.60 -8.89 5.20
N GLY A 258 -0.56 -8.22 5.16
CA GLY A 258 -0.60 -6.80 4.82
C GLY A 258 -0.11 -5.87 5.92
N GLU A 259 0.44 -4.72 5.51
CA GLU A 259 0.79 -3.62 6.40
C GLU A 259 -0.38 -2.65 6.57
N VAL A 260 -0.48 -2.09 7.78
CA VAL A 260 -1.43 -1.02 8.06
C VAL A 260 -0.65 0.25 8.38
N GLY A 261 -0.85 1.29 7.58
CA GLY A 261 -0.31 2.63 7.81
C GLY A 261 -1.16 3.44 8.79
N SER A 262 -0.62 4.58 9.20
CA SER A 262 -1.36 5.56 10.00
C SER A 262 -2.64 6.00 9.26
N ASN A 263 -3.77 6.03 9.98
CA ASN A 263 -5.10 6.37 9.43
C ASN A 263 -5.56 5.52 8.23
N HIS A 264 -4.84 4.47 7.89
CA HIS A 264 -5.22 3.57 6.80
C HIS A 264 -6.47 2.77 7.19
N SER A 265 -7.42 2.66 6.28
CA SER A 265 -8.67 1.94 6.49
C SER A 265 -8.78 0.75 5.54
N VAL A 266 -9.00 -0.42 6.11
CA VAL A 266 -9.26 -1.66 5.37
C VAL A 266 -10.68 -2.10 5.62
N THR A 267 -11.39 -2.56 4.58
CA THR A 267 -12.77 -3.04 4.71
C THR A 267 -12.88 -4.44 4.12
N ALA A 268 -13.29 -5.40 4.93
CA ALA A 268 -13.73 -6.71 4.47
C ALA A 268 -15.27 -6.77 4.42
N LEU A 269 -15.81 -7.34 3.36
CA LEU A 269 -17.26 -7.55 3.19
C LEU A 269 -17.54 -9.05 3.19
N TYR A 270 -18.50 -9.46 4.00
CA TYR A 270 -19.00 -10.82 4.04
C TYR A 270 -20.48 -10.83 3.69
N GLU A 271 -20.88 -11.76 2.86
CA GLU A 271 -22.27 -12.13 2.69
C GLU A 271 -22.60 -13.28 3.65
N LEU A 272 -23.63 -13.09 4.45
CA LEU A 272 -24.04 -14.04 5.51
C LEU A 272 -25.45 -14.49 5.26
N ARG A 273 -25.71 -15.80 5.44
CA ARG A 273 -27.04 -16.36 5.51
C ARG A 273 -27.28 -16.95 6.90
N PHE A 274 -28.37 -16.52 7.54
CA PHE A 274 -28.73 -16.98 8.88
C PHE A 274 -29.62 -18.22 8.82
N HIS A 275 -29.61 -19.01 9.90
CA HIS A 275 -30.58 -20.07 10.07
C HIS A 275 -32.01 -19.51 10.21
N SER A 276 -33.02 -20.31 9.75
CA SER A 276 -34.42 -19.96 9.94
C SER A 276 -34.74 -19.92 11.46
N GLY A 277 -35.37 -18.83 11.90
CA GLY A 277 -35.67 -18.62 13.33
C GLY A 277 -34.57 -17.98 14.16
N SER A 278 -33.41 -17.64 13.56
CA SER A 278 -32.40 -16.80 14.23
C SER A 278 -32.99 -15.44 14.61
N PRO A 279 -32.61 -14.84 15.76
CA PRO A 279 -33.14 -13.56 16.20
C PRO A 279 -32.99 -12.50 15.11
N THR A 280 -34.08 -11.81 14.78
CA THR A 280 -34.04 -10.72 13.79
C THR A 280 -33.20 -9.60 14.37
N LEU A 281 -31.98 -9.47 13.89
CA LEU A 281 -31.08 -8.38 14.29
C LEU A 281 -31.61 -7.07 13.71
N SER A 282 -32.10 -6.16 14.58
CA SER A 282 -32.41 -4.81 14.16
C SER A 282 -31.12 -4.09 13.72
N ALA A 283 -31.22 -3.16 12.77
CA ALA A 283 -30.05 -2.40 12.25
C ALA A 283 -29.25 -1.65 13.35
N GLN A 284 -29.82 -1.52 14.55
CA GLN A 284 -29.22 -0.86 15.70
C GLN A 284 -28.77 -1.84 16.80
N ALA A 285 -29.04 -3.14 16.67
CA ALA A 285 -28.59 -4.11 17.65
C ALA A 285 -27.06 -4.17 17.64
N ARG A 286 -26.44 -3.91 18.80
CA ARG A 286 -25.05 -4.32 19.04
C ARG A 286 -25.00 -5.83 18.78
N TRP A 287 -24.09 -6.24 17.90
CA TRP A 287 -23.85 -7.67 17.69
C TRP A 287 -23.71 -8.35 19.03
N PRO A 288 -24.50 -9.41 19.31
CA PRO A 288 -24.14 -10.27 20.41
C PRO A 288 -22.71 -10.73 20.14
N MET A 289 -21.81 -10.52 21.08
CA MET A 289 -20.38 -10.88 21.03
C MET A 289 -20.12 -12.35 20.62
N TRP A 290 -21.17 -13.11 20.45
CA TRP A 290 -21.26 -14.53 20.13
C TRP A 290 -21.37 -14.87 18.64
N CYS A 291 -21.61 -13.90 17.77
CA CYS A 291 -21.81 -14.18 16.35
C CYS A 291 -20.51 -14.09 15.52
N CYS A 292 -19.53 -13.35 16.02
CA CYS A 292 -18.31 -13.10 15.28
C CYS A 292 -17.19 -12.73 16.26
N ALA A 293 -16.09 -13.45 16.25
CA ALA A 293 -14.87 -13.09 16.92
C ALA A 293 -13.85 -12.68 15.86
N THR A 294 -13.26 -11.49 16.00
CA THR A 294 -12.18 -11.04 15.14
C THR A 294 -10.88 -11.21 15.91
N LYS A 295 -9.99 -12.03 15.40
CA LYS A 295 -8.65 -12.22 15.96
C LYS A 295 -7.62 -11.55 15.06
N MET A 296 -6.61 -10.96 15.66
CA MET A 296 -5.38 -10.55 15.00
C MET A 296 -4.27 -11.48 15.47
N SER A 297 -3.51 -12.06 14.54
CA SER A 297 -2.23 -12.66 14.88
C SER A 297 -1.18 -11.55 14.90
N SER A 298 -0.30 -11.60 15.87
CA SER A 298 0.91 -10.80 16.07
C SER A 298 1.09 -9.58 15.16
N ALA A 299 0.39 -8.47 15.45
CA ALA A 299 0.87 -7.17 14.99
C ALA A 299 2.18 -6.88 15.74
N LYS A 300 3.33 -7.16 15.12
CA LYS A 300 4.60 -6.62 15.63
C LYS A 300 4.45 -5.10 15.60
N SER A 301 4.20 -4.48 16.77
CA SER A 301 4.10 -3.04 16.84
C SER A 301 5.43 -2.45 16.39
N ALA A 302 5.39 -1.53 15.43
CA ALA A 302 6.56 -0.79 14.96
C ALA A 302 7.11 0.19 16.02
N PHE A 303 6.62 0.06 17.26
CA PHE A 303 7.04 0.81 18.44
C PHE A 303 7.81 -0.11 19.39
N THR A 304 9.09 -0.28 19.16
CA THR A 304 10.04 -0.52 20.26
C THR A 304 10.42 0.84 20.82
N LYS A 305 10.35 0.94 22.15
CA LYS A 305 10.64 2.12 22.97
C LYS A 305 11.92 2.83 22.56
#